data_914c4e9c39f3357973ae326f51682b95
#
_entry.id   914c4e9c39f3357973ae326f51682b95
#
_cell.length_a   1.000
_cell.length_b   1.000
_cell.length_c   1.000
_cell.angle_alpha   90.00
_cell.angle_beta   90.00
_cell.angle_gamma   90.00
#
_symmetry.space_group_name_H-M   'P 1'
#
loop_
_entity.id
_entity.type
_entity.pdbx_description
1 polymer ?
#
loop_
_entity_poly.entity_id
_entity_poly.type
_entity_poly.pdbx_seq_one_letter_code
_entity_poly.pdbx_strand_id
1 'polypeptide(L)'
;VDDFFDLQAMSAQAGMRRMLAFMKLYAQAEFVILQDNFLPVSSCHKRKGTKVIQLWHGCGAFKRFGYDAQDDIPRFYRGNVYKNYDLDTVSSSYCRPFFTSAMRIKNPKTVRAYGSSYTDCYFDEAYKGAMREKFEQIYGARNGRTVIVWAPTFRGNAGQQSKGERTIGEAWIDELAKNPDYLVIKSLHPHMLKR
;
A
#
# COMPACT_ATOMS: atom_id res chain seq x y z
N VAL A 1 -2.47 -19.18 -3.56
CA VAL A 1 -1.88 -17.84 -3.76
C VAL A 1 -0.78 -17.72 -2.74
N ASP A 2 0.39 -18.09 -3.20
CA ASP A 2 1.53 -18.14 -2.31
C ASP A 2 2.29 -16.83 -2.38
N ASP A 3 2.38 -16.23 -1.22
CA ASP A 3 3.50 -15.50 -0.72
C ASP A 3 3.83 -14.12 -1.28
N PHE A 4 3.59 -13.22 -0.40
CA PHE A 4 4.24 -11.93 -0.32
C PHE A 4 5.75 -12.04 -0.62
N PHE A 5 6.21 -11.26 -1.57
CA PHE A 5 7.62 -10.96 -1.77
C PHE A 5 8.09 -10.00 -0.66
N ASP A 6 8.29 -10.49 0.55
CA ASP A 6 9.06 -9.73 1.53
C ASP A 6 10.56 -9.90 1.22
N LEU A 7 11.03 -9.14 0.24
CA LEU A 7 12.44 -9.15 -0.15
C LEU A 7 13.38 -8.71 0.98
N GLN A 8 12.87 -8.05 2.01
CA GLN A 8 13.68 -7.60 3.16
C GLN A 8 13.93 -8.72 4.18
N ALA A 9 13.03 -9.71 4.25
CA ALA A 9 13.17 -10.86 5.14
C ALA A 9 13.89 -12.04 4.49
N MET A 10 14.19 -11.98 3.19
CA MET A 10 14.75 -13.10 2.44
C MET A 10 16.25 -12.97 2.21
N SER A 11 16.96 -14.12 2.19
CA SER A 11 18.33 -14.16 1.69
C SER A 11 18.40 -13.79 0.21
N ALA A 12 19.51 -13.21 -0.24
CA ALA A 12 19.72 -12.82 -1.62
C ALA A 12 19.48 -13.97 -2.62
N GLN A 13 19.86 -15.20 -2.26
CA GLN A 13 19.65 -16.39 -3.09
C GLN A 13 18.15 -16.75 -3.19
N ALA A 14 17.42 -16.68 -2.08
CA ALA A 14 15.98 -16.94 -2.06
C ALA A 14 15.23 -15.88 -2.88
N GLY A 15 15.60 -14.61 -2.75
CA GLY A 15 15.06 -13.51 -3.54
C GLY A 15 15.28 -13.71 -5.04
N MET A 16 16.49 -14.11 -5.44
CA MET A 16 16.81 -14.40 -6.84
C MET A 16 16.00 -15.57 -7.40
N ARG A 17 15.87 -16.66 -6.64
CA ARG A 17 15.06 -17.83 -7.09
C ARG A 17 13.59 -17.43 -7.28
N ARG A 18 13.01 -16.66 -6.37
CA ARG A 18 11.64 -16.17 -6.51
C ARG A 18 11.48 -15.21 -7.67
N MET A 19 12.45 -14.35 -7.90
CA MET A 19 12.45 -13.46 -9.06
C MET A 19 12.41 -14.25 -10.36
N LEU A 20 13.25 -15.29 -10.50
CA LEU A 20 13.27 -16.16 -11.67
C LEU A 20 11.96 -16.94 -11.84
N ALA A 21 11.37 -17.43 -10.75
CA ALA A 21 10.06 -18.08 -10.77
C ALA A 21 8.96 -17.11 -11.25
N PHE A 22 8.94 -15.89 -10.71
CA PHE A 22 8.03 -14.85 -11.17
C PHE A 22 8.21 -14.56 -12.67
N MET A 23 9.44 -14.44 -13.15
CA MET A 23 9.70 -14.16 -14.56
C MET A 23 9.16 -15.24 -15.49
N LYS A 24 9.24 -16.51 -15.09
CA LYS A 24 8.63 -17.62 -15.84
C LYS A 24 7.11 -17.50 -15.89
N LEU A 25 6.47 -17.18 -14.76
CA LEU A 25 5.03 -16.96 -14.68
C LEU A 25 4.62 -15.74 -15.52
N TYR A 26 5.36 -14.64 -15.42
CA TYR A 26 5.08 -13.42 -16.17
C TYR A 26 5.15 -13.65 -17.69
N ALA A 27 6.12 -14.45 -18.15
CA ALA A 27 6.27 -14.78 -19.56
C ALA A 27 5.08 -15.57 -20.12
N GLN A 28 4.28 -16.24 -19.28
CA GLN A 28 3.16 -17.10 -19.68
C GLN A 28 1.78 -16.48 -19.32
N ALA A 29 1.75 -15.53 -18.39
CA ALA A 29 0.51 -14.97 -17.87
C ALA A 29 -0.28 -14.19 -18.94
N GLU A 30 -1.58 -14.37 -18.93
CA GLU A 30 -2.50 -13.49 -19.66
C GLU A 30 -2.80 -12.23 -18.88
N PHE A 31 -2.97 -12.35 -17.56
CA PHE A 31 -3.22 -11.25 -16.65
C PHE A 31 -2.19 -11.21 -15.52
N VAL A 32 -1.72 -10.02 -15.21
CA VAL A 32 -0.88 -9.73 -14.05
C VAL A 32 -1.56 -8.61 -13.27
N ILE A 33 -1.90 -8.87 -12.02
CA ILE A 33 -2.57 -7.91 -11.15
C ILE A 33 -1.56 -7.45 -10.10
N LEU A 34 -1.40 -6.15 -9.98
CA LEU A 34 -0.46 -5.51 -9.08
C LEU A 34 -1.20 -4.58 -8.10
N GLN A 35 -0.72 -4.53 -6.87
CA GLN A 35 -1.20 -3.59 -5.85
C GLN A 35 -0.15 -2.53 -5.51
N ASP A 36 1.07 -2.72 -5.98
CA ASP A 36 2.18 -1.79 -5.80
C ASP A 36 3.09 -1.82 -7.03
N ASN A 37 4.08 -0.93 -7.06
CA ASN A 37 5.09 -0.95 -8.08
C ASN A 37 5.98 -2.19 -7.92
N PHE A 38 6.11 -2.95 -9.01
CA PHE A 38 6.94 -4.14 -9.03
C PHE A 38 7.93 -4.07 -10.20
N LEU A 39 9.16 -3.69 -9.90
CA LEU A 39 10.21 -3.43 -10.89
C LEU A 39 10.41 -4.53 -11.94
N PRO A 40 10.30 -5.84 -11.63
CA PRO A 40 10.43 -6.88 -12.65
C PRO A 40 9.43 -6.74 -13.80
N VAL A 41 8.21 -6.29 -13.54
CA VAL A 41 7.19 -6.06 -14.58
C VAL A 41 7.60 -4.94 -15.52
N SER A 42 8.13 -3.85 -14.97
CA SER A 42 8.55 -2.69 -15.76
C SER A 42 9.93 -2.87 -16.42
N SER A 43 10.79 -3.72 -15.86
CA SER A 43 12.17 -3.94 -16.35
C SER A 43 12.23 -4.91 -17.52
N CYS A 44 11.19 -5.73 -17.71
CA CYS A 44 11.17 -6.76 -18.74
C CYS A 44 10.27 -6.42 -19.91
N HIS A 45 10.50 -7.12 -21.02
CA HIS A 45 9.62 -7.01 -22.18
C HIS A 45 8.35 -7.78 -21.92
N LYS A 46 7.21 -7.10 -22.04
CA LYS A 46 5.90 -7.71 -21.89
C LYS A 46 5.48 -8.42 -23.16
N ARG A 47 4.98 -9.66 -23.04
CA ARG A 47 4.38 -10.38 -24.15
C ARG A 47 3.13 -9.65 -24.65
N LYS A 48 2.86 -9.66 -25.94
CA LYS A 48 1.71 -8.97 -26.57
C LYS A 48 0.34 -9.35 -25.95
N GLY A 49 0.17 -10.62 -25.58
CA GLY A 49 -1.08 -11.13 -24.99
C GLY A 49 -1.25 -10.84 -23.51
N THR A 50 -0.19 -10.43 -22.81
CA THR A 50 -0.25 -10.17 -21.37
C THR A 50 -0.88 -8.81 -21.09
N LYS A 51 -1.83 -8.77 -20.15
CA LYS A 51 -2.44 -7.55 -19.62
C LYS A 51 -1.96 -7.31 -18.19
N VAL A 52 -1.42 -6.14 -17.93
CA VAL A 52 -0.96 -5.74 -16.59
C VAL A 52 -1.95 -4.72 -16.03
N ILE A 53 -2.55 -5.07 -14.90
CA ILE A 53 -3.56 -4.28 -14.20
C ILE A 53 -2.97 -3.82 -12.88
N GLN A 54 -2.90 -2.52 -12.68
CA GLN A 54 -2.49 -1.91 -11.43
C GLN A 54 -3.73 -1.46 -10.64
N LEU A 55 -3.95 -2.06 -9.47
CA LEU A 55 -5.04 -1.69 -8.57
C LEU A 55 -4.64 -0.60 -7.58
N TRP A 56 -3.33 -0.42 -7.39
CA TRP A 56 -2.74 0.41 -6.37
C TRP A 56 -3.16 0.00 -4.94
N HIS A 57 -2.66 0.69 -3.94
CA HIS A 57 -2.90 0.38 -2.52
C HIS A 57 -3.45 1.59 -1.74
N GLY A 58 -3.64 2.71 -2.39
CA GLY A 58 -4.15 3.95 -1.80
C GLY A 58 -5.48 4.38 -2.41
N CYS A 59 -6.41 4.78 -1.55
CA CYS A 59 -7.73 5.25 -1.95
C CYS A 59 -7.72 6.77 -2.13
N GLY A 60 -7.12 7.26 -3.21
CA GLY A 60 -7.08 8.69 -3.50
C GLY A 60 -5.67 9.22 -3.80
N ALA A 61 -5.56 10.54 -3.95
CA ALA A 61 -4.32 11.25 -4.30
C ALA A 61 -3.90 12.20 -3.16
N PHE A 62 -3.73 11.66 -1.94
CA PHE A 62 -3.44 12.46 -0.74
C PHE A 62 -1.96 12.79 -0.57
N LYS A 63 -1.08 12.04 -1.21
CA LYS A 63 0.37 12.19 -1.11
C LYS A 63 0.97 12.12 -2.50
N ARG A 64 1.99 12.93 -2.76
CA ARG A 64 2.82 12.79 -3.96
C ARG A 64 3.56 11.47 -3.92
N PHE A 65 3.67 10.81 -5.06
CA PHE A 65 4.35 9.54 -5.21
C PHE A 65 4.98 9.44 -6.61
N GLY A 66 5.76 8.43 -6.81
CA GLY A 66 6.37 8.14 -8.09
C GLY A 66 7.25 9.31 -8.59
N TYR A 67 7.07 9.70 -9.84
CA TYR A 67 7.86 10.77 -10.45
C TYR A 67 7.49 12.18 -9.97
N ASP A 68 6.38 12.33 -9.26
CA ASP A 68 5.95 13.61 -8.67
C ASP A 68 6.44 13.76 -7.21
N ALA A 69 7.11 12.74 -6.65
CA ALA A 69 7.72 12.78 -5.34
C ALA A 69 9.24 12.74 -5.43
N GLN A 70 9.90 13.46 -4.52
CA GLN A 70 11.35 13.42 -4.42
C GLN A 70 11.79 12.06 -3.84
N ASP A 71 12.77 11.43 -4.49
CA ASP A 71 13.43 10.19 -4.03
C ASP A 71 12.55 8.91 -3.98
N ASP A 72 11.32 8.93 -4.51
CA ASP A 72 10.51 7.70 -4.63
C ASP A 72 11.04 6.75 -5.71
N ILE A 73 11.67 7.30 -6.73
CA ILE A 73 12.22 6.50 -7.84
C ILE A 73 13.72 6.28 -7.61
N PRO A 74 14.19 5.03 -7.67
CA PRO A 74 15.62 4.74 -7.52
C PRO A 74 16.46 5.49 -8.55
N ARG A 75 17.47 6.24 -8.10
CA ARG A 75 18.32 7.08 -8.97
C ARG A 75 19.06 6.31 -10.06
N PHE A 76 19.33 5.03 -9.82
CA PHE A 76 20.00 4.14 -10.78
C PHE A 76 19.05 3.58 -11.84
N TYR A 77 17.72 3.69 -11.65
CA TYR A 77 16.75 3.13 -12.58
C TYR A 77 16.66 3.99 -13.85
N ARG A 78 16.86 3.36 -14.99
CA ARG A 78 16.72 4.00 -16.30
C ARG A 78 15.42 3.54 -16.95
N GLY A 79 14.60 4.47 -17.38
CA GLY A 79 13.30 4.20 -18.00
C GLY A 79 12.13 4.59 -17.08
N ASN A 80 10.98 4.00 -17.31
CA ASN A 80 9.79 4.23 -16.51
C ASN A 80 9.48 3.00 -15.64
N VAL A 81 9.52 3.17 -14.30
CA VAL A 81 9.23 2.11 -13.33
C VAL A 81 7.77 1.64 -13.37
N TYR A 82 6.88 2.40 -13.98
CA TYR A 82 5.47 2.09 -14.21
C TYR A 82 5.17 1.65 -15.66
N LYS A 83 6.21 1.29 -16.39
CA LYS A 83 6.07 0.78 -17.75
C LYS A 83 5.25 -0.53 -17.75
N ASN A 84 4.57 -0.77 -18.85
CA ASN A 84 3.81 -1.99 -19.15
C ASN A 84 2.40 -2.08 -18.55
N TYR A 85 1.91 -1.09 -17.83
CA TYR A 85 0.52 -1.08 -17.36
C TYR A 85 -0.44 -0.88 -18.52
N ASP A 86 -1.45 -1.76 -18.62
CA ASP A 86 -2.55 -1.66 -19.58
C ASP A 86 -3.79 -0.99 -18.96
N LEU A 87 -3.95 -1.18 -17.65
CA LEU A 87 -5.01 -0.59 -16.85
C LEU A 87 -4.44 -0.18 -15.50
N ASP A 88 -4.75 1.02 -15.09
CA ASP A 88 -4.50 1.53 -13.75
C ASP A 88 -5.83 2.03 -13.17
N THR A 89 -6.24 1.49 -12.02
CA THR A 89 -7.53 1.83 -11.41
C THR A 89 -7.35 2.89 -10.34
N VAL A 90 -8.21 3.88 -10.35
CA VAL A 90 -8.24 4.96 -9.34
C VAL A 90 -9.63 5.11 -8.74
N SER A 91 -9.71 5.67 -7.54
CA SER A 91 -10.95 5.80 -6.79
C SER A 91 -11.96 6.77 -7.43
N SER A 92 -11.50 7.77 -8.15
CA SER A 92 -12.37 8.75 -8.81
C SER A 92 -11.71 9.37 -10.03
N SER A 93 -12.53 10.01 -10.87
CA SER A 93 -12.03 10.75 -12.05
C SER A 93 -11.11 11.90 -11.66
N TYR A 94 -11.28 12.47 -10.48
CA TYR A 94 -10.40 13.50 -9.93
C TYR A 94 -8.96 13.01 -9.72
N CYS A 95 -8.78 11.73 -9.40
CA CYS A 95 -7.44 11.15 -9.18
C CYS A 95 -6.66 10.88 -10.48
N ARG A 96 -7.35 10.76 -11.62
CA ARG A 96 -6.72 10.38 -12.90
C ARG A 96 -5.52 11.23 -13.31
N PRO A 97 -5.58 12.59 -13.30
CA PRO A 97 -4.44 13.40 -13.72
C PRO A 97 -3.21 13.21 -12.82
N PHE A 98 -3.40 13.02 -11.51
CA PHE A 98 -2.31 12.81 -10.56
C PHE A 98 -1.60 11.48 -10.80
N PHE A 99 -2.35 10.40 -11.01
CA PHE A 99 -1.78 9.08 -11.32
C PHE A 99 -1.11 9.08 -12.71
N THR A 100 -1.72 9.74 -13.69
CA THR A 100 -1.14 9.89 -15.03
C THR A 100 0.22 10.59 -14.96
N SER A 101 0.34 11.66 -14.17
CA SER A 101 1.59 12.40 -13.95
C SER A 101 2.60 11.56 -13.18
N ALA A 102 2.25 11.12 -11.97
CA ALA A 102 3.13 10.41 -11.05
C ALA A 102 3.71 9.12 -11.65
N MET A 103 2.95 8.41 -12.49
CA MET A 103 3.40 7.20 -13.17
C MET A 103 3.93 7.45 -14.59
N ARG A 104 3.93 8.70 -15.07
CA ARG A 104 4.32 9.06 -16.45
C ARG A 104 3.62 8.21 -17.50
N ILE A 105 2.30 8.02 -17.33
CA ILE A 105 1.48 7.22 -18.24
C ILE A 105 1.26 7.99 -19.53
N LYS A 106 1.72 7.44 -20.65
CA LYS A 106 1.65 8.10 -21.97
C LYS A 106 0.22 8.20 -22.51
N ASN A 107 -0.61 7.18 -22.26
CA ASN A 107 -2.00 7.16 -22.67
C ASN A 107 -2.91 7.34 -21.45
N PRO A 108 -3.50 8.52 -21.23
CA PRO A 108 -4.36 8.78 -20.07
C PRO A 108 -5.61 7.87 -20.00
N LYS A 109 -5.99 7.24 -21.13
CA LYS A 109 -7.09 6.27 -21.15
C LYS A 109 -6.76 4.98 -20.39
N THR A 110 -5.50 4.71 -20.09
CA THR A 110 -5.06 3.60 -19.24
C THR A 110 -5.54 3.79 -17.80
N VAL A 111 -5.63 5.04 -17.32
CA VAL A 111 -6.09 5.34 -15.95
C VAL A 111 -7.61 5.44 -15.93
N ARG A 112 -8.26 4.54 -15.18
CA ARG A 112 -9.73 4.43 -15.12
C ARG A 112 -10.24 4.60 -13.69
N ALA A 113 -11.30 5.37 -13.55
CA ALA A 113 -11.98 5.61 -12.28
C ALA A 113 -13.02 4.50 -12.00
N TYR A 114 -12.53 3.31 -11.63
CA TYR A 114 -13.38 2.15 -11.33
C TYR A 114 -13.62 1.95 -9.82
N GLY A 115 -13.14 2.85 -9.00
CA GLY A 115 -13.18 2.70 -7.56
C GLY A 115 -11.90 2.08 -7.02
N SER A 116 -11.94 1.70 -5.74
CA SER A 116 -10.86 1.00 -5.08
C SER A 116 -11.40 -0.29 -4.46
N SER A 117 -10.89 -1.42 -4.89
CA SER A 117 -11.29 -2.75 -4.39
C SER A 117 -11.07 -2.91 -2.87
N TYR A 118 -10.18 -2.13 -2.29
CA TYR A 118 -9.96 -2.11 -0.83
C TYR A 118 -11.16 -1.60 -0.03
N THR A 119 -12.03 -0.81 -0.65
CA THR A 119 -13.18 -0.23 0.04
C THR A 119 -14.44 -1.09 -0.02
N ASP A 120 -14.47 -2.11 -0.87
CA ASP A 120 -15.64 -2.97 -1.06
C ASP A 120 -16.04 -3.68 0.23
N CYS A 121 -15.06 -4.10 1.04
CA CYS A 121 -15.30 -4.75 2.33
C CYS A 121 -16.07 -3.88 3.32
N TYR A 122 -16.04 -2.55 3.19
CA TYR A 122 -16.81 -1.64 4.08
C TYR A 122 -18.31 -1.66 3.78
N PHE A 123 -18.72 -2.23 2.65
CA PHE A 123 -20.12 -2.38 2.25
C PHE A 123 -20.60 -3.83 2.37
N ASP A 124 -19.75 -4.76 2.76
CA ASP A 124 -20.09 -6.16 3.03
C ASP A 124 -20.42 -6.35 4.52
N GLU A 125 -21.69 -6.61 4.82
CA GLU A 125 -22.16 -6.77 6.21
C GLU A 125 -21.60 -8.03 6.88
N ALA A 126 -21.40 -9.12 6.12
CA ALA A 126 -20.80 -10.34 6.66
C ALA A 126 -19.35 -10.10 7.06
N TYR A 127 -18.58 -9.41 6.19
CA TYR A 127 -17.21 -9.00 6.50
C TYR A 127 -17.16 -8.08 7.73
N LYS A 128 -18.05 -7.09 7.81
CA LYS A 128 -18.11 -6.18 8.96
C LYS A 128 -18.42 -6.91 10.26
N GLY A 129 -19.34 -7.88 10.21
CA GLY A 129 -19.66 -8.74 11.34
C GLY A 129 -18.45 -9.51 11.84
N ALA A 130 -17.79 -10.24 10.96
CA ALA A 130 -16.57 -11.00 11.26
C ALA A 130 -15.44 -10.11 11.82
N MET A 131 -15.31 -8.88 11.30
CA MET A 131 -14.29 -7.92 11.79
C MET A 131 -14.63 -7.35 13.17
N ARG A 132 -15.91 -7.18 13.52
CA ARG A 132 -16.32 -6.83 14.89
C ARG A 132 -15.97 -7.92 15.88
N GLU A 133 -16.29 -9.16 15.57
CA GLU A 133 -15.94 -10.32 16.42
C GLU A 133 -14.42 -10.41 16.62
N LYS A 134 -13.65 -10.27 15.54
CA LYS A 134 -12.17 -10.26 15.61
C LYS A 134 -11.64 -9.09 16.44
N PHE A 135 -12.24 -7.92 16.33
CA PHE A 135 -11.90 -6.77 17.14
C PHE A 135 -12.11 -7.06 18.63
N GLU A 136 -13.25 -7.64 18.99
CA GLU A 136 -13.56 -7.98 20.40
C GLU A 136 -12.65 -9.08 20.94
N GLN A 137 -12.23 -10.03 20.10
CA GLN A 137 -11.25 -11.06 20.47
C GLN A 137 -9.87 -10.46 20.81
N ILE A 138 -9.46 -9.41 20.09
CA ILE A 138 -8.13 -8.79 20.26
C ILE A 138 -8.13 -7.76 21.40
N TYR A 139 -9.15 -6.92 21.47
CA TYR A 139 -9.19 -5.74 22.34
C TYR A 139 -10.19 -5.85 23.48
N GLY A 140 -10.95 -6.94 23.55
CA GLY A 140 -12.05 -7.15 24.47
C GLY A 140 -13.32 -6.43 24.03
N ALA A 141 -14.43 -6.78 24.67
CA ALA A 141 -15.72 -6.18 24.40
C ALA A 141 -15.69 -4.65 24.61
N ARG A 142 -16.32 -3.95 23.72
CA ARG A 142 -16.39 -2.48 23.77
C ARG A 142 -17.11 -1.95 25.02
N ASN A 143 -18.16 -2.63 25.49
CA ASN A 143 -18.93 -2.33 26.71
C ASN A 143 -19.38 -0.84 26.79
N GLY A 144 -19.85 -0.29 25.68
CA GLY A 144 -20.28 1.11 25.62
C GLY A 144 -19.15 2.14 25.47
N ARG A 145 -17.87 1.74 25.63
CA ARG A 145 -16.73 2.65 25.51
C ARG A 145 -16.61 3.23 24.09
N THR A 146 -16.15 4.48 24.03
CA THR A 146 -15.76 5.10 22.78
C THR A 146 -14.39 4.56 22.34
N VAL A 147 -14.29 4.03 21.12
CA VAL A 147 -13.02 3.57 20.55
C VAL A 147 -12.28 4.74 19.94
N ILE A 148 -11.06 4.97 20.38
CA ILE A 148 -10.15 5.99 19.86
C ILE A 148 -8.96 5.28 19.23
N VAL A 149 -8.77 5.43 17.90
CA VAL A 149 -7.62 4.90 17.19
C VAL A 149 -6.65 6.05 16.92
N TRP A 150 -5.46 5.97 17.49
CA TRP A 150 -4.38 6.90 17.23
C TRP A 150 -3.38 6.27 16.28
N ALA A 151 -3.38 6.73 15.03
CA ALA A 151 -2.55 6.23 13.94
C ALA A 151 -1.69 7.37 13.36
N PRO A 152 -0.60 7.75 14.05
CA PRO A 152 0.22 8.87 13.62
C PRO A 152 0.98 8.56 12.34
N THR A 153 1.12 9.57 11.50
CA THR A 153 1.94 9.50 10.29
C THR A 153 3.42 9.49 10.67
N PHE A 154 4.16 8.54 10.13
CA PHE A 154 5.63 8.56 10.25
C PHE A 154 6.22 9.77 9.50
N ARG A 155 7.35 10.28 9.99
CA ARG A 155 8.08 11.36 9.35
C ARG A 155 9.43 10.86 8.86
N GLY A 156 9.90 11.42 7.75
CA GLY A 156 11.13 11.03 7.07
C GLY A 156 10.91 10.15 5.84
N ASN A 157 11.97 9.97 5.05
CA ASN A 157 11.97 9.06 3.90
C ASN A 157 12.31 7.64 4.35
N ALA A 158 11.95 6.63 3.54
CA ALA A 158 12.34 5.25 3.78
C ALA A 158 13.87 5.16 3.93
N GLY A 159 14.35 4.92 5.16
CA GLY A 159 15.78 4.88 5.50
C GLY A 159 16.34 6.06 6.29
N GLN A 160 15.64 7.19 6.40
CA GLN A 160 16.01 8.33 7.25
C GLN A 160 14.92 8.57 8.28
N GLN A 161 14.83 7.69 9.25
CA GLN A 161 13.90 7.86 10.36
C GLN A 161 14.54 8.80 11.41
N SER A 162 13.80 9.82 11.84
CA SER A 162 14.15 10.56 13.05
C SER A 162 14.08 9.59 14.23
N LYS A 163 15.25 9.13 14.69
CA LYS A 163 15.36 8.27 15.88
C LYS A 163 14.99 9.10 17.10
N GLY A 164 13.95 8.71 17.81
CA GLY A 164 13.72 9.14 19.19
C GLY A 164 12.81 10.35 19.40
N GLU A 165 12.21 10.93 18.39
CA GLU A 165 11.17 11.94 18.62
C GLU A 165 9.85 11.28 19.06
N ARG A 166 9.36 11.69 20.22
CA ARG A 166 7.99 11.37 20.64
C ARG A 166 7.03 11.88 19.58
N THR A 167 6.14 11.03 19.15
CA THR A 167 5.13 11.42 18.17
C THR A 167 4.23 12.52 18.76
N ILE A 168 3.98 13.56 17.98
CA ILE A 168 3.07 14.64 18.40
C ILE A 168 1.73 14.02 18.83
N GLY A 169 1.31 14.37 20.04
CA GLY A 169 0.05 13.88 20.61
C GLY A 169 0.16 12.61 21.45
N GLU A 170 1.33 11.99 21.59
CA GLU A 170 1.49 10.75 22.38
C GLU A 170 1.10 10.96 23.85
N ALA A 171 1.51 12.06 24.46
CA ALA A 171 1.15 12.39 25.84
C ALA A 171 -0.37 12.61 26.02
N TRP A 172 -1.03 13.16 25.02
CA TRP A 172 -2.48 13.32 25.03
C TRP A 172 -3.21 11.99 24.95
N ILE A 173 -2.70 11.09 24.12
CA ILE A 173 -3.27 9.75 23.96
C ILE A 173 -3.09 8.94 25.25
N ASP A 174 -1.95 9.09 25.93
CA ASP A 174 -1.72 8.45 27.21
C ASP A 174 -2.66 8.99 28.30
N GLU A 175 -2.97 10.26 28.25
CA GLU A 175 -3.96 10.87 29.19
C GLU A 175 -5.39 10.39 28.88
N LEU A 176 -5.78 10.35 27.60
CA LEU A 176 -7.08 9.81 27.19
C LEU A 176 -7.25 8.33 27.55
N ALA A 177 -6.17 7.56 27.52
CA ALA A 177 -6.21 6.14 27.87
C ALA A 177 -6.51 5.87 29.37
N LYS A 178 -6.37 6.87 30.23
CA LYS A 178 -6.74 6.77 31.65
C LYS A 178 -8.25 6.88 31.89
N ASN A 179 -9.00 7.41 30.93
CA ASN A 179 -10.45 7.55 31.06
C ASN A 179 -11.12 6.18 30.79
N PRO A 180 -11.91 5.65 31.75
CA PRO A 180 -12.58 4.35 31.60
C PRO A 180 -13.63 4.30 30.48
N ASP A 181 -14.12 5.46 30.02
CA ASP A 181 -15.10 5.56 28.93
C ASP A 181 -14.47 5.38 27.56
N TYR A 182 -13.13 5.30 27.48
CA TYR A 182 -12.41 5.17 26.23
C TYR A 182 -11.68 3.82 26.11
N LEU A 183 -11.69 3.28 24.92
CA LEU A 183 -10.80 2.20 24.50
C LEU A 183 -9.79 2.80 23.50
N VAL A 184 -8.60 3.08 23.98
CA VAL A 184 -7.56 3.71 23.17
C VAL A 184 -6.68 2.65 22.53
N ILE A 185 -6.56 2.69 21.19
CA ILE A 185 -5.73 1.82 20.39
C ILE A 185 -4.63 2.63 19.72
N LYS A 186 -3.37 2.31 20.02
CA LYS A 186 -2.21 2.92 19.36
C LYS A 186 -1.80 2.05 18.17
N SER A 187 -1.99 2.54 16.95
CA SER A 187 -1.62 1.89 15.69
C SER A 187 -0.44 2.63 15.06
N LEU A 188 0.77 2.25 15.42
CA LEU A 188 1.97 2.87 14.87
C LEU A 188 2.27 2.32 13.46
N HIS A 189 2.76 3.19 12.58
CA HIS A 189 3.21 2.77 11.27
C HIS A 189 4.38 1.77 11.40
N PRO A 190 4.47 0.69 10.58
CA PRO A 190 5.53 -0.32 10.68
C PRO A 190 6.94 0.26 10.68
N HIS A 191 7.19 1.36 9.97
CA HIS A 191 8.47 2.05 10.02
C HIS A 191 8.81 2.68 11.37
N MET A 192 7.81 2.93 12.23
CA MET A 192 8.01 3.44 13.59
C MET A 192 8.27 2.32 14.61
N LEU A 193 7.91 1.07 14.27
CA LEU A 193 8.11 -0.10 15.12
C LEU A 193 9.51 -0.73 14.94
N LYS A 194 10.20 -0.43 13.86
CA LYS A 194 11.59 -0.91 13.62
C LYS A 194 12.53 -0.05 14.46
N ARG A 195 12.83 -0.51 15.67
CA ARG A 195 13.88 0.02 16.55
C ARG A 195 15.20 -0.69 16.32
#